data_7ed51acba0f2b7f9a31652a9ab7361fc
#
_entry.id   7ed51acba0f2b7f9a31652a9ab7361fc
#
_cell.length_a   1.000
_cell.length_b   1.000
_cell.length_c   1.000
_cell.angle_alpha   90.00
_cell.angle_beta   90.00
_cell.angle_gamma   90.00
#
_symmetry.space_group_name_H-M   'P 1'
#
loop_
_entity.id
_entity.type
_entity.pdbx_description
1 polymer ?
#
loop_
_entity_poly.entity_id
_entity_poly.type
_entity_poly.pdbx_seq_one_letter_code
_entity_poly.pdbx_strand_id
1 'polypeptide(L)'
;MKTMKSKFYSLALAAGMLTLTACSDDNTNDSNNDKGNGIENGSTLKGTVTEDVTLKAGNTYKLSGEYIVEAGATLNIEEGVKIISVYDNIVDYILVKQGAKINAGGTPDKPIVMTSEKEEPGAWGGIHICGKAHTNAEGGKGSSEIGGAVYGGNDDADNSGTLQYIRLEHTGFAFDEEHEANGISFY
;
A
#
# COMPACT_ATOMS: atom_id res chain seq x y z
N MET A 1 58.25 38.84 10.12
CA MET A 1 58.66 39.39 11.45
C MET A 1 57.45 39.38 12.35
N LYS A 2 57.61 38.87 13.54
CA LYS A 2 56.66 38.67 14.68
C LYS A 2 55.73 37.48 14.62
N THR A 3 56.26 36.41 15.12
CA THR A 3 55.67 35.35 15.89
C THR A 3 54.80 35.85 17.04
N MET A 4 53.64 35.24 17.22
CA MET A 4 53.06 35.23 18.57
C MET A 4 52.42 33.87 18.87
N LYS A 5 52.92 33.33 19.95
CA LYS A 5 52.73 32.01 20.52
C LYS A 5 51.40 31.88 21.22
N SER A 6 50.84 30.68 21.11
CA SER A 6 50.33 29.86 22.23
C SER A 6 49.45 30.48 23.30
N LYS A 7 48.32 29.86 23.57
CA LYS A 7 48.07 29.26 24.90
C LYS A 7 46.92 28.25 24.85
N PHE A 8 47.27 27.02 25.14
CA PHE A 8 46.36 25.95 25.58
C PHE A 8 45.80 26.34 26.95
N TYR A 9 44.50 26.20 27.12
CA TYR A 9 43.90 25.98 28.42
C TYR A 9 43.00 24.77 28.37
N SER A 10 43.52 23.69 28.97
CA SER A 10 42.74 22.59 29.47
C SER A 10 41.91 23.08 30.65
N LEU A 11 40.62 22.78 30.66
CA LEU A 11 39.87 22.73 31.90
C LEU A 11 39.00 21.48 31.90
N ALA A 12 39.35 20.62 32.80
CA ALA A 12 38.61 19.38 33.13
C ALA A 12 37.55 19.66 34.18
N LEU A 13 36.66 18.72 34.31
CA LEU A 13 35.76 18.37 35.42
C LEU A 13 34.42 19.11 35.53
N ALA A 14 33.30 18.41 35.44
CA ALA A 14 32.74 17.72 36.58
C ALA A 14 31.55 16.85 36.13
N ALA A 15 31.54 15.63 36.61
CA ALA A 15 30.45 14.68 36.56
C ALA A 15 29.31 15.19 37.43
N GLY A 16 28.10 15.18 36.86
CA GLY A 16 26.85 15.34 37.57
C GLY A 16 25.91 14.21 37.21
N MET A 17 25.91 13.15 38.02
CA MET A 17 24.84 12.14 38.01
C MET A 17 23.57 12.75 38.58
N LEU A 18 22.54 12.89 37.75
CA LEU A 18 21.17 13.00 38.20
C LEU A 18 20.47 11.69 37.87
N THR A 19 20.23 10.91 38.90
CA THR A 19 19.31 9.79 38.89
C THR A 19 17.88 10.30 38.96
N LEU A 20 17.16 10.20 37.88
CA LEU A 20 15.70 10.32 37.89
C LEU A 20 15.12 8.92 37.95
N THR A 21 14.60 8.57 39.12
CA THR A 21 13.71 7.43 39.32
C THR A 21 12.36 7.79 38.68
N ALA A 22 12.06 7.17 37.54
CA ALA A 22 10.72 7.13 37.01
C ALA A 22 10.07 5.82 37.44
N CYS A 23 8.92 5.93 38.06
CA CYS A 23 8.07 4.82 38.47
C CYS A 23 7.70 3.95 37.28
N SER A 24 7.85 2.67 37.46
CA SER A 24 7.31 1.63 36.63
C SER A 24 5.82 1.49 36.91
N ASP A 25 5.00 1.63 35.89
CA ASP A 25 3.72 0.94 35.85
C ASP A 25 3.89 -0.30 34.98
N ASP A 26 3.82 -1.43 35.65
CA ASP A 26 3.73 -2.75 35.03
C ASP A 26 2.48 -2.84 34.20
N ASN A 27 2.66 -2.95 32.89
CA ASN A 27 1.72 -3.64 32.02
C ASN A 27 2.50 -4.62 31.15
N THR A 28 2.56 -5.83 31.65
CA THR A 28 2.94 -7.01 30.90
C THR A 28 2.00 -7.15 29.72
N ASN A 29 2.45 -6.79 28.52
CA ASN A 29 1.87 -7.27 27.30
C ASN A 29 2.92 -7.99 26.49
N ASP A 30 2.62 -9.24 26.37
CA ASP A 30 3.21 -10.32 25.62
C ASP A 30 3.79 -9.85 24.30
N SER A 31 5.12 -9.86 24.23
CA SER A 31 5.86 -9.50 23.04
C SER A 31 5.85 -10.69 22.08
N ASN A 32 4.77 -10.87 21.34
CA ASN A 32 4.85 -11.58 20.09
C ASN A 32 5.54 -10.65 19.07
N ASN A 33 6.84 -10.86 18.95
CA ASN A 33 7.72 -10.21 18.01
C ASN A 33 7.45 -10.77 16.58
N ASP A 34 6.25 -10.50 16.07
CA ASP A 34 5.94 -10.71 14.66
C ASP A 34 6.48 -9.50 13.88
N LYS A 35 7.70 -9.65 13.39
CA LYS A 35 8.29 -8.73 12.42
C LYS A 35 7.65 -8.92 11.05
N GLY A 36 6.33 -8.88 11.01
CA GLY A 36 5.60 -8.75 9.77
C GLY A 36 5.47 -7.27 9.42
N ASN A 37 5.73 -6.93 8.17
CA ASN A 37 5.60 -5.59 7.60
C ASN A 37 4.10 -5.18 7.50
N GLY A 38 3.37 -5.29 8.61
CA GLY A 38 1.95 -4.99 8.71
C GLY A 38 1.70 -3.50 8.93
N ILE A 39 0.78 -2.94 8.16
CA ILE A 39 0.32 -1.58 8.34
C ILE A 39 -0.67 -1.53 9.51
N GLU A 40 -0.58 -0.50 10.36
CA GLU A 40 -1.46 -0.33 11.51
C GLU A 40 -2.93 -0.12 11.09
N ASN A 41 -3.85 -0.59 11.94
CA ASN A 41 -5.28 -0.37 11.74
C ASN A 41 -5.63 1.12 11.69
N GLY A 42 -6.46 1.51 10.74
CA GLY A 42 -6.87 2.91 10.53
C GLY A 42 -5.91 3.73 9.68
N SER A 43 -4.77 3.16 9.27
CA SER A 43 -3.82 3.85 8.40
C SER A 43 -4.41 4.16 7.02
N THR A 44 -3.85 5.19 6.38
CA THR A 44 -4.18 5.55 5.00
C THR A 44 -3.19 4.93 4.03
N LEU A 45 -3.72 4.12 3.12
CA LEU A 45 -3.00 3.55 1.98
C LEU A 45 -2.87 4.63 0.90
N LYS A 46 -1.65 4.99 0.54
CA LYS A 46 -1.36 5.96 -0.51
C LYS A 46 0.07 5.85 -1.02
N GLY A 47 0.30 6.30 -2.25
CA GLY A 47 1.64 6.33 -2.86
C GLY A 47 2.12 4.94 -3.28
N THR A 48 3.42 4.74 -3.27
CA THR A 48 4.08 3.59 -3.88
C THR A 48 4.64 2.62 -2.86
N VAL A 49 4.39 1.34 -3.07
CA VAL A 49 4.88 0.21 -2.28
C VAL A 49 5.97 -0.51 -3.05
N THR A 50 7.16 -0.60 -2.48
CA THR A 50 8.35 -1.24 -3.07
C THR A 50 8.81 -2.49 -2.32
N GLU A 51 8.16 -2.81 -1.20
CA GLU A 51 8.41 -3.98 -0.35
C GLU A 51 7.10 -4.67 -0.04
N ASP A 52 7.16 -5.90 0.45
CA ASP A 52 5.96 -6.64 0.82
C ASP A 52 5.22 -5.95 1.97
N VAL A 53 3.92 -5.78 1.80
CA VAL A 53 3.01 -5.16 2.77
C VAL A 53 1.89 -6.12 3.10
N THR A 54 1.50 -6.16 4.38
CA THR A 54 0.35 -6.97 4.84
C THR A 54 -0.69 -6.10 5.53
N LEU A 55 -1.90 -6.15 5.01
CA LEU A 55 -3.11 -5.62 5.66
C LEU A 55 -3.70 -6.73 6.53
N LYS A 56 -3.66 -6.54 7.84
CA LYS A 56 -3.98 -7.57 8.83
C LYS A 56 -5.48 -7.81 8.97
N ALA A 57 -5.84 -9.07 9.24
CA ALA A 57 -7.20 -9.56 9.33
C ALA A 57 -8.12 -8.71 10.21
N GLY A 58 -9.31 -8.41 9.71
CA GLY A 58 -10.35 -7.66 10.41
C GLY A 58 -10.07 -6.17 10.60
N ASN A 59 -8.93 -5.66 10.12
CA ASN A 59 -8.59 -4.24 10.19
C ASN A 59 -9.32 -3.42 9.11
N THR A 60 -9.45 -2.13 9.38
CA THR A 60 -9.97 -1.15 8.41
C THR A 60 -8.88 -0.18 8.02
N TYR A 61 -8.77 0.08 6.73
CA TYR A 61 -7.81 1.02 6.14
C TYR A 61 -8.54 2.05 5.29
N LYS A 62 -7.96 3.23 5.15
CA LYS A 62 -8.40 4.24 4.20
C LYS A 62 -7.57 4.15 2.94
N LEU A 63 -8.17 4.47 1.80
CA LEU A 63 -7.46 4.63 0.52
C LEU A 63 -7.60 6.08 0.08
N SER A 64 -6.49 6.76 -0.21
CA SER A 64 -6.49 8.16 -0.66
C SER A 64 -5.51 8.35 -1.81
N GLY A 65 -6.05 8.61 -3.00
CA GLY A 65 -5.31 8.67 -4.25
C GLY A 65 -4.84 7.29 -4.72
N GLU A 66 -3.73 7.27 -5.41
CA GLU A 66 -3.13 6.05 -5.95
C GLU A 66 -2.41 5.22 -4.87
N TYR A 67 -2.61 3.91 -4.90
CA TYR A 67 -1.83 2.94 -4.13
C TYR A 67 -1.18 1.95 -5.09
N ILE A 68 0.09 2.18 -5.39
CA ILE A 68 0.82 1.48 -6.46
C ILE A 68 1.73 0.43 -5.84
N VAL A 69 1.59 -0.82 -6.30
CA VAL A 69 2.48 -1.93 -5.93
C VAL A 69 3.49 -2.13 -7.06
N GLU A 70 4.76 -1.85 -6.77
CA GLU A 70 5.86 -1.94 -7.74
C GLU A 70 6.39 -3.36 -7.91
N ALA A 71 7.07 -3.59 -9.02
CA ALA A 71 7.70 -4.86 -9.33
C ALA A 71 8.57 -5.39 -8.18
N GLY A 72 8.38 -6.63 -7.78
CA GLY A 72 9.07 -7.28 -6.68
C GLY A 72 8.37 -7.16 -5.33
N ALA A 73 7.39 -6.27 -5.19
CA ALA A 73 6.57 -6.14 -3.98
C ALA A 73 5.29 -6.97 -4.06
N THR A 74 4.78 -7.37 -2.90
CA THR A 74 3.50 -8.06 -2.75
C THR A 74 2.59 -7.33 -1.77
N LEU A 75 1.37 -7.02 -2.19
CA LEU A 75 0.31 -6.56 -1.31
C LEU A 75 -0.50 -7.78 -0.82
N ASN A 76 -0.34 -8.13 0.44
CA ASN A 76 -1.11 -9.19 1.08
C ASN A 76 -2.28 -8.58 1.85
N ILE A 77 -3.50 -9.08 1.61
CA ILE A 77 -4.73 -8.63 2.25
C ILE A 77 -5.39 -9.84 2.90
N GLU A 78 -5.41 -9.84 4.22
CA GLU A 78 -5.97 -10.94 5.00
C GLU A 78 -7.50 -10.86 5.08
N GLU A 79 -8.12 -11.95 5.56
CA GLU A 79 -9.58 -12.07 5.65
C GLU A 79 -10.24 -10.97 6.48
N GLY A 80 -11.43 -10.54 6.07
CA GLY A 80 -12.24 -9.55 6.79
C GLY A 80 -11.67 -8.13 6.80
N VAL A 81 -10.58 -7.86 6.06
CA VAL A 81 -10.06 -6.51 5.87
C VAL A 81 -11.10 -5.63 5.18
N LYS A 82 -11.23 -4.40 5.65
CA LYS A 82 -12.02 -3.36 4.99
C LYS A 82 -11.13 -2.23 4.48
N ILE A 83 -11.27 -1.86 3.20
CA ILE A 83 -10.60 -0.70 2.60
C ILE A 83 -11.68 0.29 2.18
N ILE A 84 -11.53 1.55 2.61
CA ILE A 84 -12.51 2.61 2.37
C ILE A 84 -11.83 3.75 1.60
N SER A 85 -12.22 3.94 0.34
CA SER A 85 -11.84 5.11 -0.45
C SER A 85 -12.39 6.37 0.20
N VAL A 86 -11.54 7.36 0.43
CA VAL A 86 -11.94 8.63 1.02
C VAL A 86 -12.52 9.56 -0.05
N TYR A 87 -13.50 10.38 0.33
CA TYR A 87 -14.11 11.32 -0.60
C TYR A 87 -13.46 12.70 -0.50
N ASP A 88 -12.33 12.88 -1.23
CA ASP A 88 -11.51 14.11 -1.18
C ASP A 88 -11.28 14.76 -2.56
N ASN A 89 -12.07 14.40 -3.57
CA ASN A 89 -11.94 14.82 -4.97
C ASN A 89 -10.65 14.33 -5.68
N ILE A 90 -9.99 13.33 -5.11
CA ILE A 90 -8.90 12.60 -5.75
C ILE A 90 -9.44 11.22 -6.13
N VAL A 91 -9.01 10.71 -7.28
CA VAL A 91 -9.41 9.35 -7.70
C VAL A 91 -8.59 8.33 -6.94
N ASP A 92 -9.25 7.50 -6.17
CA ASP A 92 -8.62 6.43 -5.41
C ASP A 92 -8.61 5.15 -6.23
N TYR A 93 -7.47 4.46 -6.29
CA TYR A 93 -7.35 3.16 -6.94
C TYR A 93 -6.15 2.37 -6.42
N ILE A 94 -6.18 1.05 -6.64
CA ILE A 94 -5.05 0.17 -6.39
C ILE A 94 -4.50 -0.28 -7.74
N LEU A 95 -3.20 -0.07 -7.97
CA LEU A 95 -2.51 -0.48 -9.20
C LEU A 95 -1.39 -1.46 -8.88
N VAL A 96 -1.49 -2.67 -9.41
CA VAL A 96 -0.47 -3.72 -9.33
C VAL A 96 0.28 -3.75 -10.65
N LYS A 97 1.53 -3.28 -10.66
CA LYS A 97 2.37 -3.22 -11.86
C LYS A 97 2.93 -4.59 -12.24
N GLN A 98 3.43 -4.71 -13.46
CA GLN A 98 4.09 -5.94 -13.93
C GLN A 98 5.20 -6.39 -12.98
N GLY A 99 5.14 -7.65 -12.53
CA GLY A 99 6.11 -8.23 -11.61
C GLY A 99 5.85 -7.92 -10.13
N ALA A 100 4.80 -7.15 -9.85
CA ALA A 100 4.22 -7.05 -8.51
C ALA A 100 3.15 -8.12 -8.30
N LYS A 101 2.68 -8.29 -7.06
CA LYS A 101 1.60 -9.22 -6.71
C LYS A 101 0.57 -8.62 -5.77
N ILE A 102 -0.65 -9.13 -5.87
CA ILE A 102 -1.69 -8.92 -4.87
C ILE A 102 -2.23 -10.29 -4.44
N ASN A 103 -2.17 -10.59 -3.15
CA ASN A 103 -2.76 -11.78 -2.56
C ASN A 103 -3.88 -11.33 -1.60
N ALA A 104 -5.11 -11.37 -2.07
CA ALA A 104 -6.27 -10.98 -1.28
C ALA A 104 -7.10 -12.23 -0.98
N GLY A 105 -6.97 -12.73 0.24
CA GLY A 105 -7.52 -13.99 0.71
C GLY A 105 -8.66 -13.82 1.69
N GLY A 106 -9.85 -13.42 1.23
CA GLY A 106 -11.07 -13.45 2.04
C GLY A 106 -11.62 -14.86 2.21
N THR A 107 -12.64 -14.98 3.05
CA THR A 107 -13.41 -16.21 3.25
C THR A 107 -14.91 -15.94 3.09
N PRO A 108 -15.78 -16.96 2.93
CA PRO A 108 -17.22 -16.73 2.86
C PRO A 108 -17.78 -15.97 4.07
N ASP A 109 -17.26 -16.25 5.27
CA ASP A 109 -17.71 -15.64 6.51
C ASP A 109 -17.03 -14.30 6.80
N LYS A 110 -15.85 -14.08 6.22
CA LYS A 110 -15.03 -12.87 6.38
C LYS A 110 -14.48 -12.39 5.02
N PRO A 111 -15.34 -11.91 4.13
CA PRO A 111 -14.89 -11.37 2.86
C PRO A 111 -14.05 -10.11 3.08
N ILE A 112 -13.15 -9.86 2.15
CA ILE A 112 -12.49 -8.57 2.05
C ILE A 112 -13.49 -7.59 1.42
N VAL A 113 -13.70 -6.43 2.03
CA VAL A 113 -14.63 -5.42 1.54
C VAL A 113 -13.85 -4.17 1.12
N MET A 114 -14.01 -3.76 -0.12
CA MET A 114 -13.46 -2.51 -0.62
C MET A 114 -14.59 -1.63 -1.10
N THR A 115 -14.73 -0.45 -0.50
CA THR A 115 -15.88 0.44 -0.66
C THR A 115 -15.43 1.90 -0.66
N SER A 116 -16.35 2.85 -0.67
CA SER A 116 -16.07 4.27 -0.57
C SER A 116 -16.88 4.94 0.53
N GLU A 117 -16.38 6.05 1.08
CA GLU A 117 -17.14 6.93 1.97
C GLU A 117 -18.36 7.53 1.24
N LYS A 118 -18.23 7.75 -0.07
CA LYS A 118 -19.36 8.10 -0.94
C LYS A 118 -20.02 6.82 -1.44
N GLU A 119 -21.16 6.48 -0.86
CA GLU A 119 -21.92 5.28 -1.19
C GLU A 119 -22.72 5.43 -2.51
N GLU A 120 -22.01 5.78 -3.60
CA GLU A 120 -22.60 5.94 -4.93
C GLU A 120 -21.76 5.21 -6.00
N PRO A 121 -22.36 4.68 -7.07
CA PRO A 121 -21.61 4.15 -8.19
C PRO A 121 -20.63 5.20 -8.75
N GLY A 122 -19.43 4.76 -9.13
CA GLY A 122 -18.41 5.66 -9.69
C GLY A 122 -17.61 6.42 -8.64
N ALA A 123 -17.70 6.07 -7.36
CA ALA A 123 -17.03 6.81 -6.30
C ALA A 123 -15.51 6.60 -6.26
N TRP A 124 -15.00 5.47 -6.78
CA TRP A 124 -13.57 5.17 -6.80
C TRP A 124 -13.18 4.23 -7.95
N GLY A 125 -11.88 4.14 -8.21
CA GLY A 125 -11.31 3.52 -9.40
C GLY A 125 -11.08 2.01 -9.33
N GLY A 126 -11.31 1.33 -8.22
CA GLY A 126 -11.15 -0.13 -8.16
C GLY A 126 -9.71 -0.63 -8.14
N ILE A 127 -9.49 -1.83 -8.71
CA ILE A 127 -8.21 -2.53 -8.72
C ILE A 127 -7.77 -2.75 -10.17
N HIS A 128 -6.53 -2.41 -10.48
CA HIS A 128 -5.91 -2.59 -11.79
C HIS A 128 -4.68 -3.49 -11.66
N ILE A 129 -4.61 -4.57 -12.46
CA ILE A 129 -3.54 -5.56 -12.41
C ILE A 129 -2.93 -5.73 -13.79
N CYS A 130 -1.64 -5.40 -13.91
CA CYS A 130 -0.88 -5.46 -15.16
C CYS A 130 -0.01 -6.71 -15.20
N GLY A 131 -0.34 -7.63 -16.11
CA GLY A 131 0.39 -8.88 -16.33
C GLY A 131 1.42 -8.80 -17.47
N LYS A 132 2.21 -9.89 -17.61
CA LYS A 132 3.26 -10.07 -18.65
C LYS A 132 2.87 -11.04 -19.75
N ALA A 133 1.65 -11.59 -19.70
CA ALA A 133 1.17 -12.52 -20.71
C ALA A 133 0.97 -11.85 -22.07
N HIS A 134 0.74 -12.65 -23.10
CA HIS A 134 0.41 -12.14 -24.42
C HIS A 134 -0.86 -11.29 -24.40
N THR A 135 -0.83 -10.21 -25.15
CA THR A 135 -1.98 -9.32 -25.39
C THR A 135 -2.12 -9.05 -26.89
N ASN A 136 -3.34 -8.69 -27.31
CA ASN A 136 -3.63 -8.25 -28.66
C ASN A 136 -3.31 -6.77 -28.93
N ALA A 137 -2.75 -6.08 -27.96
CA ALA A 137 -2.29 -4.71 -28.15
C ALA A 137 -1.18 -4.64 -29.21
N GLU A 138 -1.11 -3.54 -29.96
CA GLU A 138 -0.09 -3.34 -30.98
C GLU A 138 1.32 -3.46 -30.40
N GLY A 139 2.16 -4.26 -31.01
CA GLY A 139 3.51 -4.55 -30.49
C GLY A 139 3.55 -5.44 -29.25
N GLY A 140 2.43 -6.07 -28.87
CA GLY A 140 2.34 -7.00 -27.73
C GLY A 140 2.44 -6.33 -26.36
N LYS A 141 2.27 -5.03 -26.28
CA LYS A 141 2.25 -4.25 -25.02
C LYS A 141 1.25 -3.13 -25.10
N GLY A 142 0.63 -2.81 -23.98
CA GLY A 142 -0.28 -1.70 -23.85
C GLY A 142 -0.01 -0.89 -22.58
N SER A 143 -0.86 0.09 -22.33
CA SER A 143 -0.85 0.93 -21.14
C SER A 143 -2.22 0.85 -20.47
N SER A 144 -2.26 0.65 -19.15
CA SER A 144 -3.51 0.63 -18.39
C SER A 144 -4.22 1.97 -18.49
N GLU A 145 -5.55 1.97 -18.48
CA GLU A 145 -6.38 3.19 -18.53
C GLU A 145 -6.11 4.10 -17.34
N ILE A 146 -5.85 3.50 -16.18
CA ILE A 146 -5.48 4.23 -14.98
C ILE A 146 -3.99 4.05 -14.70
N GLY A 147 -3.32 5.14 -14.32
CA GLY A 147 -1.92 5.15 -13.92
C GLY A 147 -0.93 4.90 -15.05
N GLY A 148 -1.39 4.63 -16.27
CA GLY A 148 -0.54 4.47 -17.44
C GLY A 148 0.52 3.36 -17.33
N ALA A 149 0.25 2.31 -16.54
CA ALA A 149 1.20 1.23 -16.33
C ALA A 149 1.26 0.29 -17.53
N VAL A 150 2.46 -0.14 -17.87
CA VAL A 150 2.67 -1.08 -18.99
C VAL A 150 2.13 -2.46 -18.63
N TYR A 151 1.45 -3.09 -19.57
CA TYR A 151 1.04 -4.49 -19.51
C TYR A 151 1.38 -5.24 -20.80
N GLY A 152 1.26 -6.55 -20.78
CA GLY A 152 1.56 -7.41 -21.91
C GLY A 152 3.03 -7.81 -22.02
N GLY A 153 3.29 -8.76 -22.85
CA GLY A 153 4.60 -9.37 -23.02
C GLY A 153 4.50 -10.72 -23.71
N ASN A 154 5.26 -11.69 -23.23
CA ASN A 154 5.31 -13.05 -23.78
C ASN A 154 5.48 -14.14 -22.69
N ASP A 155 5.13 -13.82 -21.46
CA ASP A 155 5.17 -14.76 -20.34
C ASP A 155 3.75 -15.21 -19.99
N ASP A 156 3.25 -16.23 -20.69
CA ASP A 156 1.91 -16.76 -20.47
C ASP A 156 1.76 -17.53 -19.14
N ALA A 157 2.86 -17.76 -18.42
CA ALA A 157 2.87 -18.31 -17.08
C ALA A 157 2.93 -17.24 -15.99
N ASP A 158 2.88 -15.95 -16.35
CA ASP A 158 2.87 -14.85 -15.38
C ASP A 158 1.76 -15.01 -14.36
N ASN A 159 2.08 -14.67 -13.11
CA ASN A 159 1.16 -14.76 -11.99
C ASN A 159 1.26 -13.51 -11.12
N SER A 160 0.27 -12.68 -11.20
CA SER A 160 0.18 -11.44 -10.45
C SER A 160 -0.52 -11.60 -9.08
N GLY A 161 -0.82 -12.84 -8.67
CA GLY A 161 -1.36 -13.14 -7.33
C GLY A 161 -2.69 -13.87 -7.32
N THR A 162 -3.43 -13.71 -6.23
CA THR A 162 -4.69 -14.43 -5.97
C THR A 162 -5.74 -13.49 -5.41
N LEU A 163 -6.97 -13.59 -5.92
CA LEU A 163 -8.13 -12.84 -5.45
C LEU A 163 -9.24 -13.82 -5.05
N GLN A 164 -9.65 -13.83 -3.78
CA GLN A 164 -10.70 -14.71 -3.26
C GLN A 164 -11.62 -14.00 -2.31
N TYR A 165 -12.92 -14.17 -2.46
CA TYR A 165 -13.97 -13.61 -1.60
C TYR A 165 -13.80 -12.10 -1.33
N ILE A 166 -13.68 -11.35 -2.42
CA ILE A 166 -13.61 -9.89 -2.40
C ILE A 166 -14.97 -9.32 -2.79
N ARG A 167 -15.45 -8.37 -2.02
CA ARG A 167 -16.62 -7.58 -2.33
C ARG A 167 -16.20 -6.15 -2.66
N LEU A 168 -16.46 -5.74 -3.88
CA LEU A 168 -16.23 -4.37 -4.35
C LEU A 168 -17.57 -3.64 -4.39
N GLU A 169 -17.60 -2.43 -3.86
CA GLU A 169 -18.76 -1.57 -3.81
C GLU A 169 -18.42 -0.18 -4.33
N HIS A 170 -19.34 0.47 -5.03
CA HIS A 170 -19.26 1.87 -5.45
C HIS A 170 -18.09 2.20 -6.41
N THR A 171 -17.56 1.22 -7.13
CA THR A 171 -16.54 1.39 -8.17
C THR A 171 -17.14 1.94 -9.47
N GLY A 172 -16.31 2.15 -10.48
CA GLY A 172 -16.74 2.57 -11.81
C GLY A 172 -16.51 4.06 -12.08
N PHE A 173 -15.42 4.62 -11.55
CA PHE A 173 -15.09 6.03 -11.77
C PHE A 173 -14.83 6.31 -13.25
N ALA A 174 -15.50 7.31 -13.82
CA ALA A 174 -15.24 7.79 -15.16
C ALA A 174 -14.36 9.03 -15.14
N PHE A 175 -13.20 8.99 -15.81
CA PHE A 175 -12.30 10.12 -15.96
C PHE A 175 -12.80 11.10 -17.04
N ASP A 176 -13.28 10.52 -18.13
CA ASP A 176 -13.89 11.22 -19.26
C ASP A 176 -14.85 10.26 -20.00
N GLU A 177 -15.28 10.63 -21.23
CA GLU A 177 -16.21 9.82 -22.02
C GLU A 177 -15.60 8.54 -22.61
N GLU A 178 -14.25 8.44 -22.63
CA GLU A 178 -13.50 7.34 -23.26
C GLU A 178 -12.69 6.51 -22.25
N HIS A 179 -12.46 7.04 -21.03
CA HIS A 179 -11.64 6.39 -20.00
C HIS A 179 -12.41 6.21 -18.70
N GLU A 180 -12.55 4.97 -18.31
CA GLU A 180 -13.25 4.60 -17.07
C GLU A 180 -12.50 3.53 -16.27
N ALA A 181 -12.68 3.57 -14.98
CA ALA A 181 -12.19 2.55 -14.07
C ALA A 181 -13.31 1.58 -13.75
N ASN A 182 -13.16 0.34 -14.12
CA ASN A 182 -14.06 -0.73 -13.71
C ASN A 182 -13.79 -1.18 -12.26
N GLY A 183 -14.53 -2.19 -11.77
CA GLY A 183 -14.29 -2.73 -10.43
C GLY A 183 -12.93 -3.41 -10.31
N ILE A 184 -12.61 -4.33 -11.23
CA ILE A 184 -11.29 -4.93 -11.40
C ILE A 184 -10.98 -4.96 -12.89
N SER A 185 -9.81 -4.45 -13.26
CA SER A 185 -9.28 -4.55 -14.62
C SER A 185 -8.04 -5.44 -14.62
N PHE A 186 -8.05 -6.45 -15.49
CA PHE A 186 -6.90 -7.32 -15.76
C PHE A 186 -6.35 -6.96 -17.13
N TYR A 187 -5.11 -6.56 -17.17
CA TYR A 187 -4.38 -6.16 -18.35
C TYR A 187 -3.30 -7.15 -18.75
#